data_3575da61df8a4d3e5f2e8387c5e53006
#
_entry.id   3575da61df8a4d3e5f2e8387c5e53006
#
_cell.length_a   1.000
_cell.length_b   1.000
_cell.length_c   1.000
_cell.angle_alpha   90.00
_cell.angle_beta   90.00
_cell.angle_gamma   90.00
#
_symmetry.space_group_name_H-M   'P 1'
#
loop_
_entity.id
_entity.type
_entity.pdbx_description
1 polymer ?
#
loop_
_entity_poly.entity_id
_entity_poly.type
_entity_poly.pdbx_seq_one_letter_code
_entity_poly.pdbx_strand_id
1 'polypeptide(L)'
;MSKILTREEIQENLSMLNEGLEENERWTLSDNAIEKTFTFKSFIRAFGWMSQIAIWAEKLKHHPEWFNVYNRIEVKLTTHDVGGLSELDFKLATKMESFKP
;
A
#
# COMPACT_ATOMS: atom_id res chain seq x y z
N MET A 1 -16.68 7.54 -7.00
CA MET A 1 -17.01 6.65 -5.88
C MET A 1 -16.38 5.29 -6.09
N SER A 2 -15.77 4.76 -5.04
CA SER A 2 -15.09 3.47 -5.15
C SER A 2 -16.08 2.32 -5.15
N LYS A 3 -15.69 1.23 -5.78
CA LYS A 3 -16.48 0.02 -5.74
C LYS A 3 -15.54 -1.15 -5.43
N ILE A 4 -16.10 -2.17 -4.81
CA ILE A 4 -15.32 -3.34 -4.43
C ILE A 4 -14.84 -4.07 -5.69
N LEU A 5 -13.60 -4.51 -5.67
CA LEU A 5 -13.02 -5.25 -6.78
C LEU A 5 -13.41 -6.72 -6.68
N THR A 6 -13.54 -7.36 -7.84
CA THR A 6 -13.76 -8.79 -7.89
C THR A 6 -12.46 -9.52 -7.58
N ARG A 7 -12.56 -10.82 -7.28
CA ARG A 7 -11.37 -11.63 -7.03
C ARG A 7 -10.41 -11.59 -8.21
N GLU A 8 -10.94 -11.63 -9.43
CA GLU A 8 -10.11 -11.60 -10.63
C GLU A 8 -9.39 -10.28 -10.77
N GLU A 9 -10.12 -9.17 -10.52
CA GLU A 9 -9.51 -7.84 -10.58
C GLU A 9 -8.43 -7.68 -9.53
N ILE A 10 -8.64 -8.22 -8.34
CA ILE A 10 -7.63 -8.18 -7.28
C ILE A 10 -6.38 -8.92 -7.71
N GLN A 11 -6.55 -10.12 -8.28
CA GLN A 11 -5.40 -10.92 -8.72
C GLN A 11 -4.60 -10.20 -9.80
N GLU A 12 -5.29 -9.60 -10.77
CA GLU A 12 -4.63 -8.86 -11.83
C GLU A 12 -3.87 -7.65 -11.29
N ASN A 13 -4.52 -6.87 -10.43
CA ASN A 13 -3.89 -5.69 -9.87
C ASN A 13 -2.70 -6.05 -8.98
N LEU A 14 -2.85 -7.11 -8.20
CA LEU A 14 -1.79 -7.56 -7.31
C LEU A 14 -0.58 -8.04 -8.12
N SER A 15 -0.85 -8.76 -9.20
CA SER A 15 0.21 -9.26 -10.07
C SER A 15 0.99 -8.10 -10.69
N MET A 16 0.28 -7.08 -11.16
CA MET A 16 0.91 -5.89 -11.75
C MET A 16 1.72 -5.12 -10.71
N LEU A 17 1.16 -4.98 -9.51
CA LEU A 17 1.83 -4.26 -8.42
C LEU A 17 3.13 -4.95 -8.04
N ASN A 18 3.13 -6.28 -8.02
CA ASN A 18 4.28 -7.06 -7.60
C ASN A 18 5.29 -7.32 -8.72
N GLU A 19 4.97 -6.92 -9.94
CA GLU A 19 5.85 -7.15 -11.07
C GLU A 19 7.20 -6.49 -10.82
N GLY A 20 8.27 -7.27 -10.97
CA GLY A 20 9.63 -6.77 -10.76
C GLY A 20 10.09 -6.71 -9.33
N LEU A 21 9.22 -7.03 -8.37
CA LEU A 21 9.61 -7.03 -6.97
C LEU A 21 10.14 -8.41 -6.56
N GLU A 22 11.19 -8.40 -5.74
CA GLU A 22 11.71 -9.61 -5.14
C GLU A 22 10.63 -10.24 -4.26
N GLU A 23 10.71 -11.55 -4.08
CA GLU A 23 9.67 -12.27 -3.34
C GLU A 23 9.39 -11.68 -1.96
N ASN A 24 10.45 -11.31 -1.25
CA ASN A 24 10.30 -10.76 0.11
C ASN A 24 9.86 -9.30 0.11
N GLU A 25 9.71 -8.68 -1.06
CA GLU A 25 9.27 -7.30 -1.17
C GLU A 25 7.88 -7.16 -1.76
N ARG A 26 7.21 -8.28 -1.98
CA ARG A 26 5.90 -8.28 -2.61
C ARG A 26 4.78 -7.99 -1.63
N TRP A 27 3.73 -7.38 -2.17
CA TRP A 27 2.50 -7.20 -1.43
C TRP A 27 1.77 -8.53 -1.34
N THR A 28 1.14 -8.79 -0.20
CA THR A 28 0.37 -10.01 0.01
C THR A 28 -1.08 -9.68 0.30
N LEU A 29 -1.97 -10.57 -0.13
CA LEU A 29 -3.40 -10.44 0.13
C LEU A 29 -3.70 -11.10 1.47
N SER A 30 -4.41 -10.39 2.34
CA SER A 30 -4.79 -10.91 3.65
C SER A 30 -6.23 -10.49 3.91
N ASP A 31 -7.13 -11.45 3.81
CA ASP A 31 -8.57 -11.19 3.94
C ASP A 31 -9.00 -10.10 2.94
N ASN A 32 -9.42 -8.95 3.43
CA ASN A 32 -9.92 -7.86 2.60
C ASN A 32 -8.90 -6.73 2.43
N ALA A 33 -7.60 -7.05 2.54
CA ALA A 33 -6.55 -6.03 2.54
C ALA A 33 -5.32 -6.53 1.80
N ILE A 34 -4.48 -5.58 1.36
CA ILE A 34 -3.14 -5.92 0.91
C ILE A 34 -2.15 -5.36 1.90
N GLU A 35 -1.07 -6.09 2.14
CA GLU A 35 -0.11 -5.77 3.19
C GLU A 35 1.32 -5.89 2.69
N LYS A 36 2.17 -5.05 3.25
CA LYS A 36 3.61 -5.10 2.98
C LYS A 36 4.35 -4.38 4.09
N THR A 37 5.55 -4.85 4.40
CA THR A 37 6.44 -4.17 5.34
C THR A 37 7.57 -3.54 4.54
N PHE A 38 7.77 -2.23 4.74
CA PHE A 38 8.86 -1.49 4.14
C PHE A 38 9.96 -1.28 5.17
N THR A 39 11.22 -1.48 4.77
CA THR A 39 12.36 -1.24 5.64
C THR A 39 13.28 -0.22 4.99
N PHE A 40 13.70 0.77 5.77
CA PHE A 40 14.50 1.87 5.28
C PHE A 40 15.86 1.88 5.98
N LYS A 41 16.75 2.77 5.56
CA LYS A 41 18.09 2.86 6.15
C LYS A 41 18.08 3.54 7.51
N SER A 42 17.08 4.37 7.80
CA SER A 42 17.02 5.11 9.03
C SER A 42 15.58 5.52 9.34
N PHE A 43 15.37 5.99 10.56
CA PHE A 43 14.06 6.50 10.94
C PHE A 43 13.67 7.73 10.13
N ILE A 44 14.63 8.64 9.90
CA ILE A 44 14.30 9.86 9.16
C ILE A 44 13.91 9.53 7.72
N ARG A 45 14.53 8.51 7.12
CA ARG A 45 14.18 8.08 5.79
C ARG A 45 12.77 7.47 5.76
N ALA A 46 12.47 6.67 6.76
CA ALA A 46 11.14 6.06 6.89
C ALA A 46 10.08 7.15 7.07
N PHE A 47 10.33 8.09 7.97
CA PHE A 47 9.36 9.14 8.25
C PHE A 47 9.19 10.09 7.06
N GLY A 48 10.29 10.37 6.36
CA GLY A 48 10.22 11.19 5.15
C GLY A 48 9.36 10.55 4.08
N TRP A 49 9.50 9.24 3.90
CA TRP A 49 8.66 8.50 2.96
C TRP A 49 7.20 8.54 3.40
N MET A 50 6.93 8.34 4.70
CA MET A 50 5.57 8.44 5.22
C MET A 50 4.96 9.81 4.94
N SER A 51 5.76 10.86 5.08
CA SER A 51 5.28 12.22 4.83
C SER A 51 4.89 12.41 3.37
N GLN A 52 5.68 11.88 2.45
CA GLN A 52 5.35 11.94 1.02
C GLN A 52 4.08 11.17 0.71
N ILE A 53 3.95 9.98 1.28
CA ILE A 53 2.77 9.16 1.03
C ILE A 53 1.52 9.80 1.65
N ALA A 54 1.69 10.48 2.79
CA ALA A 54 0.57 11.19 3.41
C ALA A 54 -0.04 12.21 2.47
N ILE A 55 0.78 12.89 1.67
CA ILE A 55 0.29 13.85 0.69
C ILE A 55 -0.57 13.15 -0.36
N TRP A 56 -0.12 12.00 -0.84
CA TRP A 56 -0.91 11.24 -1.83
C TRP A 56 -2.17 10.65 -1.22
N ALA A 57 -2.11 10.21 0.03
CA ALA A 57 -3.29 9.71 0.74
C ALA A 57 -4.36 10.80 0.82
N GLU A 58 -3.96 12.03 1.11
CA GLU A 58 -4.89 13.14 1.14
C GLU A 58 -5.47 13.43 -0.24
N LYS A 59 -4.61 13.40 -1.27
CA LYS A 59 -5.08 13.67 -2.64
C LYS A 59 -6.07 12.61 -3.12
N LEU A 60 -5.83 11.38 -2.77
CA LEU A 60 -6.70 10.27 -3.16
C LEU A 60 -7.90 10.12 -2.24
N LYS A 61 -7.90 10.83 -1.11
CA LYS A 61 -8.91 10.71 -0.06
C LYS A 61 -9.00 9.26 0.40
N HIS A 62 -7.84 8.62 0.54
CA HIS A 62 -7.75 7.22 0.93
C HIS A 62 -6.53 7.07 1.82
N HIS A 63 -6.74 6.68 3.06
CA HIS A 63 -5.68 6.69 4.06
C HIS A 63 -5.24 5.27 4.42
N PRO A 64 -3.91 5.06 4.55
CA PRO A 64 -3.40 3.74 4.89
C PRO A 64 -3.54 3.46 6.38
N GLU A 65 -3.58 2.18 6.73
CA GLU A 65 -3.36 1.75 8.09
C GLU A 65 -1.89 1.35 8.14
N TRP A 66 -1.11 1.99 9.01
CA TRP A 66 0.30 1.65 9.07
C TRP A 66 0.83 1.79 10.47
N PHE A 67 1.92 1.08 10.71
CA PHE A 67 2.58 1.05 12.01
C PHE A 67 4.07 1.22 11.78
N ASN A 68 4.66 2.20 12.46
CA ASN A 68 6.07 2.54 12.28
C ASN A 68 6.85 2.27 13.55
N VAL A 69 7.94 1.50 13.41
CA VAL A 69 8.92 1.31 14.47
C VAL A 69 10.28 1.54 13.84
N TYR A 70 10.97 2.60 14.28
CA TYR A 70 12.29 2.96 13.79
C TYR A 70 12.31 3.05 12.25
N ASN A 71 13.01 2.13 11.59
CA ASN A 71 13.15 2.18 10.13
C ASN A 71 12.16 1.26 9.41
N ARG A 72 11.21 0.69 10.13
CA ARG A 72 10.26 -0.27 9.56
C ARG A 72 8.85 0.28 9.59
N ILE A 73 8.14 0.10 8.49
CA ILE A 73 6.75 0.54 8.37
C ILE A 73 5.92 -0.63 7.86
N GLU A 74 4.97 -1.07 8.68
CA GLU A 74 4.04 -2.13 8.29
C GLU A 74 2.79 -1.46 7.72
N VAL A 75 2.46 -1.78 6.49
CA VAL A 75 1.37 -1.13 5.76
C VAL A 75 0.25 -2.11 5.49
N LYS A 76 -0.97 -1.66 5.71
CA LYS A 76 -2.17 -2.40 5.38
C LYS A 76 -3.13 -1.47 4.67
N LEU A 77 -3.59 -1.87 3.49
CA LEU A 77 -4.51 -1.06 2.69
C LEU A 77 -5.81 -1.82 2.46
N THR A 78 -6.90 -1.15 2.72
CA THR A 78 -8.23 -1.68 2.50
C THR A 78 -9.19 -0.50 2.36
N THR A 79 -10.35 -0.71 1.77
CA THR A 79 -11.34 0.34 1.60
C THR A 79 -12.57 -0.03 2.43
N HIS A 80 -12.65 0.56 3.62
CA HIS A 80 -13.71 0.21 4.58
C HIS A 80 -15.12 0.45 4.02
N ASP A 81 -15.28 1.52 3.25
CA ASP A 81 -16.58 1.89 2.69
C ASP A 81 -17.22 0.78 1.87
N VAL A 82 -16.39 -0.04 1.21
CA VAL A 82 -16.90 -1.12 0.36
C VAL A 82 -16.67 -2.50 0.95
N GLY A 83 -16.05 -2.55 2.13
CA GLY A 83 -15.82 -3.80 2.84
C GLY A 83 -14.74 -4.68 2.21
N GLY A 84 -13.80 -4.10 1.48
CA GLY A 84 -12.74 -4.86 0.84
C GLY A 84 -11.85 -3.96 0.01
N LEU A 85 -11.21 -4.53 -1.00
CA LEU A 85 -10.28 -3.79 -1.83
C LEU A 85 -11.00 -3.04 -2.94
N SER A 86 -10.51 -1.84 -3.22
CA SER A 86 -10.95 -1.04 -4.34
C SER A 86 -9.72 -0.57 -5.12
N GLU A 87 -9.93 0.13 -6.22
CA GLU A 87 -8.84 0.68 -7.02
C GLU A 87 -7.96 1.63 -6.21
N LEU A 88 -8.53 2.28 -5.19
CA LEU A 88 -7.78 3.24 -4.38
C LEU A 88 -6.63 2.57 -3.63
N ASP A 89 -6.83 1.35 -3.18
CA ASP A 89 -5.78 0.62 -2.47
C ASP A 89 -4.58 0.39 -3.39
N PHE A 90 -4.83 0.01 -4.62
CA PHE A 90 -3.76 -0.26 -5.57
C PHE A 90 -3.11 1.02 -6.08
N LYS A 91 -3.88 2.10 -6.20
CA LYS A 91 -3.31 3.41 -6.55
C LYS A 91 -2.36 3.90 -5.48
N LEU A 92 -2.76 3.79 -4.21
CA LEU A 92 -1.90 4.23 -3.11
C LEU A 92 -0.67 3.33 -2.98
N ALA A 93 -0.86 2.02 -3.12
CA ALA A 93 0.27 1.08 -3.08
C ALA A 93 1.28 1.39 -4.18
N THR A 94 0.81 1.74 -5.37
CA THR A 94 1.69 2.11 -6.48
C THR A 94 2.50 3.35 -6.14
N LYS A 95 1.87 4.34 -5.50
CA LYS A 95 2.60 5.53 -5.03
C LYS A 95 3.64 5.16 -4.00
N MET A 96 3.29 4.26 -3.09
CA MET A 96 4.22 3.81 -2.06
C MET A 96 5.48 3.18 -2.69
N GLU A 97 5.31 2.37 -3.73
CA GLU A 97 6.45 1.78 -4.43
C GLU A 97 7.23 2.82 -5.21
N SER A 98 6.53 3.77 -5.83
CA SER A 98 7.17 4.80 -6.65
C SER A 98 8.10 5.69 -5.86
N PHE A 99 7.78 5.98 -4.62
CA PHE A 99 8.57 6.89 -3.79
C PHE A 99 9.50 6.17 -2.81
N LYS A 100 9.55 4.86 -2.89
CA LYS A 100 10.48 4.09 -2.08
C LYS A 100 11.91 4.38 -2.55
N PRO A 101 12.85 4.69 -1.63
CA PRO A 101 14.24 4.96 -2.01
C PRO A 101 14.94 3.73 -2.54
#